data_6fde2523e6626bcdbb27f1286f5af1df
#
_entry.id   6fde2523e6626bcdbb27f1286f5af1df
#
_cell.length_a   1.000
_cell.length_b   1.000
_cell.length_c   1.000
_cell.angle_alpha   90.00
_cell.angle_beta   90.00
_cell.angle_gamma   90.00
#
_symmetry.space_group_name_H-M   'P 1'
#
loop_
_entity.id
_entity.type
_entity.pdbx_description
1 polymer ?
#
loop_
_entity_poly.entity_id
_entity_poly.type
_entity_poly.pdbx_seq_one_letter_code
_entity_poly.pdbx_strand_id
1 'polypeptide(L)'
;MSVMASLQDRTDGTFAGDEWGEKDTRFLYGALNALSLLRLLDLVDTELAVKHIQACINFDGGFGTSPGAESHSGQIFTCVAALAILGRLDLVNKDKLGGWLSERQVPNGGLNGRPEKLEDVCYSWWVLSPLAVIGRLHWIDKEALIKFILKCQDTEHGGLADRPEDMVDVFHTYFGIAGLSLLGYEGVLEVDPVYSLPKTVIDRVIGKRSWT
;
A
#
# COMPACT_ATOMS: atom_id res chain seq x y z
N MET A 1 26.76 -7.55 7.61
CA MET A 1 25.36 -7.53 8.07
C MET A 1 24.64 -6.47 7.25
N SER A 2 23.45 -6.76 6.69
CA SER A 2 22.69 -5.75 5.95
C SER A 2 22.29 -4.62 6.90
N VAL A 3 22.51 -3.35 6.50
CA VAL A 3 22.07 -2.17 7.28
C VAL A 3 20.57 -2.25 7.62
N MET A 4 19.73 -2.65 6.68
CA MET A 4 18.30 -2.83 6.91
C MET A 4 17.98 -3.84 8.03
N ALA A 5 18.71 -4.94 8.11
CA ALA A 5 18.51 -5.93 9.16
C ALA A 5 18.93 -5.41 10.55
N SER A 6 19.89 -4.47 10.62
CA SER A 6 20.30 -3.86 11.89
C SER A 6 19.33 -2.80 12.41
N LEU A 7 18.39 -2.34 11.59
CA LEU A 7 17.35 -1.39 11.99
C LEU A 7 16.14 -2.07 12.67
N GLN A 8 16.09 -3.40 12.69
CA GLN A 8 15.03 -4.09 13.42
C GLN A 8 15.27 -4.05 14.93
N ASP A 9 14.29 -3.55 15.66
CA ASP A 9 14.22 -3.72 17.10
C ASP A 9 13.82 -5.17 17.42
N ARG A 10 14.75 -5.89 18.08
CA ARG A 10 14.56 -7.31 18.40
C ARG A 10 13.66 -7.55 19.63
N THR A 11 13.16 -6.49 20.26
CA THR A 11 12.25 -6.59 21.40
C THR A 11 10.80 -6.51 20.99
N ASP A 12 10.46 -5.67 19.97
CA ASP A 12 9.09 -5.41 19.57
C ASP A 12 8.82 -5.67 18.06
N GLY A 13 9.85 -5.99 17.27
CA GLY A 13 9.74 -6.32 15.85
C GLY A 13 9.57 -5.13 14.91
N THR A 14 9.60 -3.89 15.42
CA THR A 14 9.55 -2.67 14.62
C THR A 14 10.84 -2.46 13.84
N PHE A 15 10.77 -1.59 12.84
CA PHE A 15 11.96 -1.13 12.13
C PHE A 15 12.06 0.39 12.26
N ALA A 16 13.27 0.85 12.57
CA ALA A 16 13.59 2.26 12.50
C ALA A 16 13.80 2.70 11.04
N GLY A 17 13.45 3.95 10.73
CA GLY A 17 13.71 4.54 9.42
C GLY A 17 15.18 4.88 9.22
N ASP A 18 15.85 5.20 10.32
CA ASP A 18 17.22 5.64 10.36
C ASP A 18 17.87 5.39 11.74
N GLU A 19 19.08 5.90 11.94
CA GLU A 19 19.84 5.79 13.19
C GLU A 19 19.22 6.59 14.36
N TRP A 20 18.32 7.54 14.10
CA TRP A 20 17.64 8.32 15.15
C TRP A 20 16.40 7.63 15.73
N GLY A 21 15.98 6.52 15.11
CA GLY A 21 15.04 5.60 15.71
C GLY A 21 13.56 5.91 15.49
N GLU A 22 13.19 6.74 14.49
CA GLU A 22 11.78 6.90 14.10
C GLU A 22 11.20 5.54 13.68
N LYS A 23 10.08 5.14 14.28
CA LYS A 23 9.41 3.85 14.03
C LYS A 23 8.03 4.08 13.41
N ASP A 24 7.74 3.33 12.35
CA ASP A 24 6.48 3.41 11.60
C ASP A 24 6.30 2.12 10.79
N THR A 25 5.06 1.70 10.55
CA THR A 25 4.78 0.52 9.70
C THR A 25 5.28 0.67 8.28
N ARG A 26 5.49 1.89 7.78
CA ARG A 26 6.13 2.16 6.48
C ARG A 26 7.56 1.65 6.43
N PHE A 27 8.34 1.87 7.47
CA PHE A 27 9.72 1.39 7.54
C PHE A 27 9.78 -0.13 7.66
N LEU A 28 8.87 -0.72 8.43
CA LEU A 28 8.73 -2.18 8.52
C LEU A 28 8.43 -2.79 7.15
N TYR A 29 7.44 -2.25 6.42
CA TYR A 29 7.14 -2.71 5.06
C TYR A 29 8.33 -2.51 4.12
N GLY A 30 8.95 -1.33 4.12
CA GLY A 30 10.09 -1.03 3.26
C GLY A 30 11.26 -1.99 3.47
N ALA A 31 11.57 -2.31 4.73
CA ALA A 31 12.61 -3.29 5.07
C ALA A 31 12.25 -4.71 4.60
N LEU A 32 11.03 -5.18 4.88
CA LEU A 32 10.59 -6.51 4.45
C LEU A 32 10.50 -6.63 2.93
N ASN A 33 10.01 -5.58 2.24
CA ASN A 33 9.97 -5.53 0.78
C ASN A 33 11.38 -5.69 0.19
N ALA A 34 12.32 -4.86 0.62
CA ALA A 34 13.70 -4.90 0.13
C ALA A 34 14.39 -6.22 0.46
N LEU A 35 14.26 -6.74 1.69
CA LEU A 35 14.85 -8.02 2.10
C LEU A 35 14.24 -9.20 1.34
N SER A 36 12.93 -9.15 1.04
CA SER A 36 12.26 -10.17 0.23
C SER A 36 12.79 -10.18 -1.21
N LEU A 37 12.91 -9.01 -1.84
CA LEU A 37 13.48 -8.89 -3.19
C LEU A 37 14.91 -9.40 -3.27
N LEU A 38 15.70 -9.21 -2.22
CA LEU A 38 17.08 -9.70 -2.09
C LEU A 38 17.16 -11.15 -1.59
N ARG A 39 16.02 -11.79 -1.24
CA ARG A 39 15.95 -13.13 -0.63
C ARG A 39 16.74 -13.25 0.69
N LEU A 40 16.65 -12.22 1.52
CA LEU A 40 17.36 -12.07 2.79
C LEU A 40 16.43 -11.92 4.00
N LEU A 41 15.20 -12.41 3.92
CA LEU A 41 14.22 -12.33 5.03
C LEU A 41 14.68 -13.11 6.29
N ASP A 42 15.54 -14.09 6.13
CA ASP A 42 16.16 -14.86 7.22
C ASP A 42 17.10 -14.04 8.12
N LEU A 43 17.48 -12.84 7.70
CA LEU A 43 18.29 -11.93 8.50
C LEU A 43 17.50 -11.21 9.60
N VAL A 44 16.18 -11.25 9.57
CA VAL A 44 15.28 -10.53 10.49
C VAL A 44 14.30 -11.47 11.19
N ASP A 45 13.78 -11.04 12.33
CA ASP A 45 12.73 -11.79 13.03
C ASP A 45 11.36 -11.43 12.44
N THR A 46 10.90 -12.26 11.51
CA THR A 46 9.62 -12.07 10.81
C THR A 46 8.41 -12.31 11.72
N GLU A 47 8.53 -13.18 12.73
CA GLU A 47 7.42 -13.44 13.68
C GLU A 47 7.21 -12.25 14.61
N LEU A 48 8.26 -11.58 15.06
CA LEU A 48 8.13 -10.33 15.83
C LEU A 48 7.51 -9.21 14.96
N ALA A 49 7.92 -9.10 13.69
CA ALA A 49 7.32 -8.14 12.77
C ALA A 49 5.81 -8.40 12.58
N VAL A 50 5.40 -9.67 12.43
CA VAL A 50 3.97 -10.06 12.36
C VAL A 50 3.23 -9.68 13.63
N LYS A 51 3.80 -9.94 14.83
CA LYS A 51 3.18 -9.56 16.10
C LYS A 51 2.98 -8.05 16.22
N HIS A 52 3.95 -7.26 15.76
CA HIS A 52 3.82 -5.79 15.74
C HIS A 52 2.68 -5.36 14.82
N ILE A 53 2.61 -5.91 13.58
CA ILE A 53 1.52 -5.59 12.65
C ILE A 53 0.15 -5.98 13.24
N GLN A 54 0.05 -7.14 13.90
CA GLN A 54 -1.19 -7.55 14.58
C GLN A 54 -1.61 -6.56 15.67
N ALA A 55 -0.67 -6.02 16.42
CA ALA A 55 -0.96 -5.02 17.45
C ALA A 55 -1.43 -3.68 16.87
N CYS A 56 -1.14 -3.40 15.59
CA CYS A 56 -1.62 -2.21 14.86
C CYS A 56 -3.02 -2.38 14.25
N ILE A 57 -3.65 -3.58 14.35
CA ILE A 57 -5.02 -3.80 13.87
C ILE A 57 -6.01 -3.09 14.78
N ASN A 58 -6.90 -2.31 14.18
CA ASN A 58 -7.97 -1.61 14.89
C ASN A 58 -9.30 -2.38 14.83
N PHE A 59 -10.23 -1.95 15.71
CA PHE A 59 -11.59 -2.52 15.76
C PHE A 59 -12.37 -2.39 14.44
N ASP A 60 -12.03 -1.40 13.59
CA ASP A 60 -12.64 -1.18 12.27
C ASP A 60 -12.07 -2.11 11.18
N GLY A 61 -11.06 -2.91 11.50
CA GLY A 61 -10.36 -3.81 10.59
C GLY A 61 -9.21 -3.17 9.83
N GLY A 62 -8.99 -1.86 9.99
CA GLY A 62 -7.86 -1.14 9.43
C GLY A 62 -6.61 -1.21 10.31
N PHE A 63 -5.57 -0.49 9.90
CA PHE A 63 -4.26 -0.47 10.56
C PHE A 63 -3.80 0.97 10.76
N GLY A 64 -3.21 1.24 11.93
CA GLY A 64 -2.55 2.51 12.23
C GLY A 64 -1.02 2.43 12.09
N THR A 65 -0.32 3.56 12.29
CA THR A 65 1.14 3.66 12.25
C THR A 65 1.83 2.88 13.38
N SER A 66 1.11 2.71 14.49
CA SER A 66 1.54 2.03 15.71
C SER A 66 0.29 1.50 16.44
N PRO A 67 0.43 0.64 17.45
CA PRO A 67 -0.69 0.15 18.23
C PRO A 67 -1.54 1.29 18.81
N GLY A 68 -2.86 1.27 18.53
CA GLY A 68 -3.82 2.27 18.99
C GLY A 68 -3.89 3.56 18.15
N ALA A 69 -3.06 3.71 17.12
CA ALA A 69 -3.18 4.82 16.18
C ALA A 69 -4.36 4.62 15.20
N GLU A 70 -4.95 5.73 14.73
CA GLU A 70 -6.08 5.72 13.80
C GLU A 70 -5.79 4.96 12.51
N SER A 71 -6.77 4.23 11.99
CA SER A 71 -6.70 3.55 10.71
C SER A 71 -6.53 4.54 9.56
N HIS A 72 -5.55 4.26 8.69
CA HIS A 72 -5.24 5.09 7.54
C HIS A 72 -4.86 4.23 6.35
N SER A 73 -5.35 4.54 5.13
CA SER A 73 -5.15 3.69 3.95
C SER A 73 -3.67 3.45 3.60
N GLY A 74 -2.79 4.44 3.81
CA GLY A 74 -1.35 4.27 3.63
C GLY A 74 -0.74 3.23 4.58
N GLN A 75 -1.19 3.22 5.85
CA GLN A 75 -0.74 2.23 6.84
C GLN A 75 -1.37 0.85 6.58
N ILE A 76 -2.62 0.84 6.11
CA ILE A 76 -3.28 -0.40 5.67
C ILE A 76 -2.50 -1.04 4.52
N PHE A 77 -2.09 -0.26 3.52
CA PHE A 77 -1.25 -0.77 2.43
C PHE A 77 0.02 -1.41 2.97
N THR A 78 0.80 -0.70 3.79
CA THR A 78 2.08 -1.19 4.28
C THR A 78 1.94 -2.45 5.13
N CYS A 79 0.93 -2.51 5.99
CA CYS A 79 0.66 -3.68 6.84
C CYS A 79 0.18 -4.89 6.02
N VAL A 80 -0.78 -4.70 5.10
CA VAL A 80 -1.32 -5.78 4.25
C VAL A 80 -0.25 -6.32 3.31
N ALA A 81 0.54 -5.44 2.68
CA ALA A 81 1.63 -5.84 1.81
C ALA A 81 2.74 -6.58 2.59
N ALA A 82 3.10 -6.13 3.80
CA ALA A 82 4.03 -6.85 4.67
C ALA A 82 3.50 -8.25 5.05
N LEU A 83 2.24 -8.36 5.43
CA LEU A 83 1.60 -9.66 5.72
C LEU A 83 1.55 -10.57 4.48
N ALA A 84 1.32 -10.01 3.28
CA ALA A 84 1.37 -10.77 2.03
C ALA A 84 2.78 -11.32 1.75
N ILE A 85 3.82 -10.50 1.92
CA ILE A 85 5.22 -10.92 1.78
C ILE A 85 5.55 -12.08 2.72
N LEU A 86 5.05 -12.02 3.96
CA LEU A 86 5.29 -13.02 5.00
C LEU A 86 4.33 -14.22 4.95
N GLY A 87 3.37 -14.25 4.01
CA GLY A 87 2.39 -15.33 3.88
C GLY A 87 1.37 -15.40 5.03
N ARG A 88 1.06 -14.25 5.64
CA ARG A 88 0.20 -14.14 6.84
C ARG A 88 -1.09 -13.35 6.61
N LEU A 89 -1.64 -13.41 5.39
CA LEU A 89 -2.96 -12.81 5.09
C LEU A 89 -4.14 -13.48 5.81
N ASP A 90 -3.92 -14.62 6.44
CA ASP A 90 -4.86 -15.28 7.35
C ASP A 90 -5.27 -14.40 8.54
N LEU A 91 -4.42 -13.44 8.91
CA LEU A 91 -4.65 -12.50 10.00
C LEU A 91 -5.57 -11.32 9.62
N VAL A 92 -5.86 -11.13 8.33
CA VAL A 92 -6.68 -10.04 7.83
C VAL A 92 -8.15 -10.46 7.72
N ASN A 93 -9.04 -9.74 8.40
CA ASN A 93 -10.47 -9.86 8.13
C ASN A 93 -10.80 -9.16 6.81
N LYS A 94 -10.78 -9.93 5.71
CA LYS A 94 -10.89 -9.42 4.34
C LYS A 94 -12.18 -8.61 4.09
N ASP A 95 -13.31 -9.04 4.66
CA ASP A 95 -14.58 -8.36 4.43
C ASP A 95 -14.69 -7.06 5.24
N LYS A 96 -14.25 -7.07 6.50
CA LYS A 96 -14.25 -5.89 7.33
C LYS A 96 -13.30 -4.82 6.80
N LEU A 97 -12.08 -5.21 6.45
CA LEU A 97 -11.10 -4.31 5.84
C LEU A 97 -11.56 -3.81 4.47
N GLY A 98 -12.13 -4.69 3.64
CA GLY A 98 -12.67 -4.33 2.33
C GLY A 98 -13.78 -3.28 2.45
N GLY A 99 -14.69 -3.43 3.42
CA GLY A 99 -15.72 -2.44 3.73
C GLY A 99 -15.11 -1.08 4.09
N TRP A 100 -14.17 -1.04 5.04
CA TRP A 100 -13.50 0.20 5.42
C TRP A 100 -12.80 0.88 4.24
N LEU A 101 -12.10 0.12 3.39
CA LEU A 101 -11.40 0.65 2.22
C LEU A 101 -12.38 1.15 1.14
N SER A 102 -13.50 0.45 0.89
CA SER A 102 -14.47 0.87 -0.11
C SER A 102 -15.18 2.17 0.26
N GLU A 103 -15.36 2.43 1.56
CA GLU A 103 -15.91 3.69 2.07
C GLU A 103 -14.96 4.89 1.89
N ARG A 104 -13.73 4.66 1.41
CA ARG A 104 -12.79 5.76 1.08
C ARG A 104 -13.14 6.44 -0.23
N GLN A 105 -14.01 5.84 -1.06
CA GLN A 105 -14.44 6.49 -2.29
C GLN A 105 -15.47 7.58 -2.01
N VAL A 106 -15.13 8.81 -2.40
CA VAL A 106 -15.97 9.99 -2.21
C VAL A 106 -16.85 10.27 -3.44
N PRO A 107 -17.88 11.14 -3.33
CA PRO A 107 -18.87 11.33 -4.41
C PRO A 107 -18.30 11.74 -5.76
N ASN A 108 -17.15 12.40 -5.83
CA ASN A 108 -16.52 12.76 -7.10
C ASN A 108 -15.71 11.61 -7.75
N GLY A 109 -15.71 10.44 -7.13
CA GLY A 109 -15.01 9.23 -7.59
C GLY A 109 -13.61 9.06 -7.06
N GLY A 110 -12.99 10.08 -6.48
CA GLY A 110 -11.67 10.01 -5.85
C GLY A 110 -11.68 9.20 -4.55
N LEU A 111 -10.48 8.93 -4.03
CA LEU A 111 -10.29 8.17 -2.79
C LEU A 111 -9.59 9.03 -1.75
N ASN A 112 -9.97 8.90 -0.47
CA ASN A 112 -9.31 9.57 0.64
C ASN A 112 -8.54 8.60 1.54
N GLY A 113 -7.70 9.14 2.42
CA GLY A 113 -6.84 8.33 3.30
C GLY A 113 -7.53 7.80 4.55
N ARG A 114 -8.59 8.50 5.00
CA ARG A 114 -9.39 8.19 6.19
C ARG A 114 -10.68 9.01 6.18
N PRO A 115 -11.66 8.70 7.06
CA PRO A 115 -12.91 9.43 7.12
C PRO A 115 -12.72 10.96 7.23
N GLU A 116 -13.65 11.72 6.62
CA GLU A 116 -13.71 13.20 6.70
C GLU A 116 -12.51 13.94 6.09
N LYS A 117 -11.67 13.27 5.29
CA LYS A 117 -10.56 13.88 4.55
C LYS A 117 -10.87 14.02 3.07
N LEU A 118 -10.21 14.97 2.44
CA LEU A 118 -10.29 15.18 1.01
C LEU A 118 -9.63 14.02 0.25
N GLU A 119 -10.10 13.81 -0.96
CA GLU A 119 -9.51 12.90 -1.92
C GLU A 119 -8.14 13.38 -2.41
N ASP A 120 -7.34 12.42 -2.83
CA ASP A 120 -6.03 12.66 -3.41
C ASP A 120 -5.66 11.45 -4.27
N VAL A 121 -5.05 11.69 -5.44
CA VAL A 121 -4.67 10.65 -6.40
C VAL A 121 -3.79 9.56 -5.80
N CYS A 122 -2.94 9.87 -4.83
CA CYS A 122 -2.07 8.87 -4.21
C CYS A 122 -2.85 7.74 -3.52
N TYR A 123 -4.07 8.02 -3.04
CA TYR A 123 -4.95 6.99 -2.46
C TYR A 123 -5.50 6.01 -3.50
N SER A 124 -5.40 6.31 -4.78
CA SER A 124 -5.64 5.31 -5.83
C SER A 124 -4.70 4.11 -5.74
N TRP A 125 -3.52 4.29 -5.14
CA TRP A 125 -2.64 3.18 -4.80
C TRP A 125 -2.92 2.63 -3.39
N TRP A 126 -2.92 3.48 -2.37
CA TRP A 126 -3.02 3.07 -0.97
C TRP A 126 -4.31 2.33 -0.61
N VAL A 127 -5.38 2.54 -1.37
CA VAL A 127 -6.68 1.85 -1.22
C VAL A 127 -6.78 0.66 -2.16
N LEU A 128 -6.44 0.83 -3.45
CA LEU A 128 -6.65 -0.26 -4.43
C LEU A 128 -5.69 -1.42 -4.21
N SER A 129 -4.43 -1.16 -3.82
CA SER A 129 -3.46 -2.24 -3.59
C SER A 129 -3.93 -3.24 -2.53
N PRO A 130 -4.28 -2.85 -1.29
CA PRO A 130 -4.79 -3.81 -0.31
C PRO A 130 -6.12 -4.44 -0.75
N LEU A 131 -7.02 -3.73 -1.45
CA LEU A 131 -8.24 -4.32 -2.02
C LEU A 131 -7.92 -5.41 -3.05
N ALA A 132 -6.92 -5.20 -3.91
CA ALA A 132 -6.46 -6.21 -4.87
C ALA A 132 -5.90 -7.43 -4.14
N VAL A 133 -5.06 -7.23 -3.12
CA VAL A 133 -4.43 -8.29 -2.32
C VAL A 133 -5.49 -9.15 -1.59
N ILE A 134 -6.56 -8.54 -1.05
CA ILE A 134 -7.62 -9.27 -0.36
C ILE A 134 -8.76 -9.75 -1.27
N GLY A 135 -8.67 -9.50 -2.60
CA GLY A 135 -9.67 -9.93 -3.58
C GLY A 135 -10.99 -9.16 -3.54
N ARG A 136 -10.97 -7.88 -3.14
CA ARG A 136 -12.15 -7.00 -3.01
C ARG A 136 -12.10 -5.75 -3.89
N LEU A 137 -11.23 -5.74 -4.90
CA LEU A 137 -11.06 -4.59 -5.81
C LEU A 137 -12.36 -4.16 -6.50
N HIS A 138 -13.26 -5.11 -6.77
CA HIS A 138 -14.58 -4.89 -7.38
C HIS A 138 -15.59 -4.13 -6.50
N TRP A 139 -15.22 -3.80 -5.25
CA TRP A 139 -16.06 -2.99 -4.35
C TRP A 139 -15.91 -1.48 -4.61
N ILE A 140 -14.99 -1.06 -5.46
CA ILE A 140 -14.78 0.32 -5.89
C ILE A 140 -15.50 0.57 -7.22
N ASP A 141 -16.12 1.75 -7.36
CA ASP A 141 -16.57 2.24 -8.68
C ASP A 141 -15.34 2.60 -9.53
N LYS A 142 -14.94 1.64 -10.34
CA LYS A 142 -13.78 1.70 -11.22
C LYS A 142 -13.84 2.90 -12.17
N GLU A 143 -14.98 3.10 -12.82
CA GLU A 143 -15.12 4.12 -13.86
C GLU A 143 -15.09 5.54 -13.27
N ALA A 144 -15.72 5.74 -12.10
CA ALA A 144 -15.66 7.00 -11.39
C ALA A 144 -14.23 7.33 -10.95
N LEU A 145 -13.47 6.35 -10.46
CA LEU A 145 -12.08 6.56 -10.02
C LEU A 145 -11.14 6.84 -11.21
N ILE A 146 -11.24 6.09 -12.31
CA ILE A 146 -10.47 6.37 -13.54
C ILE A 146 -10.72 7.81 -14.00
N LYS A 147 -11.99 8.23 -14.03
CA LYS A 147 -12.36 9.60 -14.42
C LYS A 147 -11.73 10.65 -13.49
N PHE A 148 -11.70 10.39 -12.19
CA PHE A 148 -11.05 11.28 -11.22
C PHE A 148 -9.56 11.39 -11.48
N ILE A 149 -8.83 10.26 -11.61
CA ILE A 149 -7.39 10.25 -11.86
C ILE A 149 -7.04 11.01 -13.14
N LEU A 150 -7.78 10.75 -14.23
CA LEU A 150 -7.52 11.41 -15.52
C LEU A 150 -7.82 12.91 -15.50
N LYS A 151 -8.70 13.41 -14.62
CA LYS A 151 -8.92 14.84 -14.43
C LYS A 151 -7.75 15.55 -13.73
N CYS A 152 -6.92 14.80 -13.00
CA CYS A 152 -5.74 15.34 -12.33
C CYS A 152 -4.50 15.40 -13.25
N GLN A 153 -4.66 15.00 -14.52
CA GLN A 153 -3.56 15.02 -15.49
C GLN A 153 -3.36 16.42 -16.08
N ASP A 154 -2.11 16.88 -16.08
CA ASP A 154 -1.67 17.97 -16.93
C ASP A 154 -1.47 17.44 -18.36
N THR A 155 -2.38 17.81 -19.26
CA THR A 155 -2.33 17.36 -20.66
C THR A 155 -1.35 18.16 -21.53
N GLU A 156 -0.84 19.29 -21.04
CA GLU A 156 0.12 20.16 -21.75
C GLU A 156 1.56 19.76 -21.43
N HIS A 157 1.90 19.60 -20.14
CA HIS A 157 3.27 19.35 -19.67
C HIS A 157 3.48 17.88 -19.21
N GLY A 158 2.40 17.15 -19.04
CA GLY A 158 2.42 15.77 -18.53
C GLY A 158 2.45 15.69 -17.01
N GLY A 159 2.16 14.49 -16.49
CA GLY A 159 2.12 14.21 -15.05
C GLY A 159 0.72 14.22 -14.46
N LEU A 160 0.62 13.85 -13.19
CA LEU A 160 -0.60 13.86 -12.40
C LEU A 160 -0.38 14.67 -11.13
N ALA A 161 -1.38 15.46 -10.75
CA ALA A 161 -1.45 16.16 -9.48
C ALA A 161 -2.22 15.34 -8.44
N ASP A 162 -2.20 15.77 -7.19
CA ASP A 162 -3.04 15.19 -6.11
C ASP A 162 -4.54 15.39 -6.40
N ARG A 163 -4.92 16.53 -6.97
CA ARG A 163 -6.29 16.90 -7.35
C ARG A 163 -6.31 17.68 -8.66
N PRO A 164 -7.50 17.79 -9.30
CA PRO A 164 -7.63 18.62 -10.50
C PRO A 164 -7.19 20.06 -10.25
N GLU A 165 -6.44 20.62 -11.21
CA GLU A 165 -5.95 22.01 -11.22
C GLU A 165 -4.77 22.30 -10.26
N ASP A 166 -4.34 21.31 -9.46
CA ASP A 166 -3.13 21.44 -8.66
C ASP A 166 -1.87 21.12 -9.47
N MET A 167 -0.69 21.44 -8.92
CA MET A 167 0.58 21.23 -9.61
C MET A 167 0.97 19.75 -9.62
N VAL A 168 1.34 19.26 -10.80
CA VAL A 168 1.79 17.87 -10.98
C VAL A 168 3.14 17.61 -10.32
N ASP A 169 3.37 16.40 -9.85
CA ASP A 169 4.64 15.94 -9.32
C ASP A 169 4.88 14.45 -9.58
N VAL A 170 6.10 13.98 -9.31
CA VAL A 170 6.51 12.59 -9.59
C VAL A 170 5.83 11.58 -8.67
N PHE A 171 5.47 11.95 -7.44
CA PHE A 171 4.82 11.09 -6.46
C PHE A 171 3.38 10.78 -6.89
N HIS A 172 2.55 11.80 -7.17
CA HIS A 172 1.18 11.61 -7.63
C HIS A 172 1.12 11.00 -9.03
N THR A 173 2.06 11.34 -9.91
CA THR A 173 2.19 10.70 -11.22
C THR A 173 2.41 9.20 -11.08
N TYR A 174 3.35 8.78 -10.23
CA TYR A 174 3.61 7.35 -10.02
C TYR A 174 2.38 6.62 -9.45
N PHE A 175 1.78 7.11 -8.38
CA PHE A 175 0.67 6.42 -7.72
C PHE A 175 -0.63 6.47 -8.51
N GLY A 176 -0.87 7.52 -9.29
CA GLY A 176 -1.99 7.59 -10.21
C GLY A 176 -1.87 6.55 -11.33
N ILE A 177 -0.69 6.42 -11.96
CA ILE A 177 -0.42 5.40 -12.98
C ILE A 177 -0.53 3.99 -12.37
N ALA A 178 0.02 3.77 -11.18
CA ALA A 178 -0.09 2.49 -10.48
C ALA A 178 -1.55 2.13 -10.13
N GLY A 179 -2.36 3.12 -9.73
CA GLY A 179 -3.80 2.96 -9.53
C GLY A 179 -4.52 2.59 -10.82
N LEU A 180 -4.24 3.28 -11.93
CA LEU A 180 -4.77 2.96 -13.26
C LEU A 180 -4.41 1.53 -13.69
N SER A 181 -3.19 1.08 -13.37
CA SER A 181 -2.75 -0.29 -13.63
C SER A 181 -3.62 -1.33 -12.91
N LEU A 182 -3.88 -1.14 -11.61
CA LEU A 182 -4.74 -2.05 -10.83
C LEU A 182 -6.19 -2.06 -11.32
N LEU A 183 -6.65 -0.94 -11.87
CA LEU A 183 -7.97 -0.83 -12.51
C LEU A 183 -8.00 -1.45 -13.93
N GLY A 184 -6.87 -1.93 -14.45
CA GLY A 184 -6.79 -2.48 -15.80
C GLY A 184 -7.06 -1.44 -16.89
N TYR A 185 -6.59 -0.20 -16.70
CA TYR A 185 -6.69 0.85 -17.71
C TYR A 185 -5.82 0.53 -18.92
N GLU A 186 -6.37 0.66 -20.12
CA GLU A 186 -5.69 0.31 -21.36
C GLU A 186 -4.41 1.14 -21.57
N GLY A 187 -3.34 0.49 -22.03
CA GLY A 187 -2.05 1.12 -22.29
C GLY A 187 -1.13 1.26 -21.07
N VAL A 188 -1.57 0.88 -19.87
CA VAL A 188 -0.76 0.89 -18.65
C VAL A 188 -0.24 -0.52 -18.34
N LEU A 189 1.06 -0.65 -18.06
CA LEU A 189 1.67 -1.92 -17.67
C LEU A 189 1.16 -2.41 -16.32
N GLU A 190 1.00 -3.74 -16.20
CA GLU A 190 0.55 -4.37 -14.95
C GLU A 190 1.59 -4.21 -13.85
N VAL A 191 1.16 -3.70 -12.69
CA VAL A 191 1.95 -3.49 -11.47
C VAL A 191 1.55 -4.52 -10.42
N ASP A 192 2.54 -5.11 -9.73
CA ASP A 192 2.28 -6.01 -8.61
C ASP A 192 1.78 -5.21 -7.38
N PRO A 193 0.61 -5.57 -6.81
CA PRO A 193 0.00 -4.80 -5.72
C PRO A 193 0.78 -4.83 -4.41
N VAL A 194 1.66 -5.80 -4.20
CA VAL A 194 2.43 -5.94 -2.96
C VAL A 194 3.77 -5.21 -3.04
N TYR A 195 4.46 -5.31 -4.17
CA TYR A 195 5.81 -4.78 -4.33
C TYR A 195 5.88 -3.41 -4.98
N SER A 196 4.76 -2.89 -5.51
CA SER A 196 4.74 -1.59 -6.23
C SER A 196 5.72 -1.53 -7.40
N LEU A 197 5.94 -2.63 -8.09
CA LEU A 197 6.86 -2.76 -9.22
C LEU A 197 6.14 -3.43 -10.39
N PRO A 198 6.63 -3.27 -11.66
CA PRO A 198 6.05 -3.98 -12.78
C PRO A 198 5.97 -5.49 -12.51
N LYS A 199 4.80 -6.09 -12.73
CA LYS A 199 4.55 -7.51 -12.46
C LYS A 199 5.57 -8.42 -13.14
N THR A 200 5.97 -8.10 -14.36
CA THR A 200 6.99 -8.85 -15.11
C THR A 200 8.36 -8.88 -14.42
N VAL A 201 8.69 -7.82 -13.66
CA VAL A 201 9.91 -7.76 -12.84
C VAL A 201 9.76 -8.68 -11.63
N ILE A 202 8.64 -8.60 -10.93
CA ILE A 202 8.37 -9.42 -9.74
C ILE A 202 8.31 -10.90 -10.10
N ASP A 203 7.62 -11.26 -11.17
CA ASP A 203 7.54 -12.66 -11.65
C ASP A 203 8.93 -13.24 -11.96
N ARG A 204 9.87 -12.42 -12.43
CA ARG A 204 11.26 -12.84 -12.69
C ARG A 204 12.11 -12.94 -11.42
N VAL A 205 11.94 -12.02 -10.47
CA VAL A 205 12.79 -11.94 -9.25
C VAL A 205 12.30 -12.89 -8.17
N ILE A 206 11.00 -12.91 -7.90
CA ILE A 206 10.38 -13.67 -6.79
C ILE A 206 9.71 -14.96 -7.29
N GLY A 207 9.30 -14.99 -8.57
CA GLY A 207 8.46 -16.02 -9.16
C GLY A 207 6.98 -15.62 -9.17
N LYS A 208 6.22 -16.27 -10.07
CA LYS A 208 4.78 -16.01 -10.21
C LYS A 208 4.05 -16.29 -8.89
N ARG A 209 3.26 -15.35 -8.43
CA ARG A 209 2.44 -15.44 -7.22
C ARG A 209 1.01 -14.99 -7.49
N SER A 210 0.06 -15.60 -6.80
CA SER A 210 -1.29 -15.10 -6.60
C SER A 210 -1.41 -14.63 -5.17
N TRP A 211 -1.93 -13.43 -4.95
CA TRP A 211 -2.12 -12.85 -3.62
C TRP A 211 -3.52 -13.13 -3.05
N THR A 212 -4.48 -13.55 -3.90
CA THR A 212 -5.87 -13.88 -3.56
C THR A 212 -6.06 -15.37 -3.27
#